data_1de240533454f337b44304b09c7bf898
#
_entry.id   1de240533454f337b44304b09c7bf898
#
_cell.length_a   1.000
_cell.length_b   1.000
_cell.length_c   1.000
_cell.angle_alpha   90.00
_cell.angle_beta   90.00
_cell.angle_gamma   90.00
#
_symmetry.space_group_name_H-M   'P 1'
#
loop_
_entity.id
_entity.type
_entity.pdbx_description
1 polymer ?
#
loop_
_entity_poly.entity_id
_entity_poly.type
_entity_poly.pdbx_seq_one_letter_code
_entity_poly.pdbx_strand_id
1 'polypeptide(L)'
;MSEFSDKTRSSNLQNMQDQVLDLLIIGGGITGSGIALDAQSRNLKTGLLEMRDFASGTSSRSTKLVHGGLRYLKQAAIKEVHEVGSERAIVYNNAPHVTTPLKMMLPFYEDGTFGPFTTAIGLDVYDRLAEVKHSERKYMLNPHDTLEREPYIKGEGLKGSGVYVEYRTDDARLTLEVLKKANDLGALIANYVKVTGLLYDADDKICGVIFKDLITEKTGEIHAKKVINATGPWVDEIRDMDHSNTGKHLHLTKGVHLVIDHDKFPISNSIYFDTPFHDGRMMFAIPREGKTYIGTTDTTWTEDPKEPNITATDVTYILAAANQMFDLPEYLTPEDVESGWSGVRPLIQEEGKSPSEISRKDEIFQADSGLLSIAGGKLTGYRKMAEKIVDRVAKQLDLESEYEFLPTQTKDLTLSGGDVGGGKYWMEFFDKEVHEGIVNYDLDRNDAEKLVQRFGSNVRAVYELLPETKTKARLPRIDWAMLNYGLQNEMVEHPIDYLLRRSSQMLFNIAHMKSIKTPVIDYMSKFYDWDEDTKQQMTDEVNQKLDLSDLKQVKKQYLDYKKEH
;
A
#
# COMPACT_ATOMS: atom_id res chain seq x y z
N MET A 1 -23.61 -0.68 -0.30
CA MET A 1 -22.48 0.14 0.18
C MET A 1 -23.03 1.46 0.67
N SER A 2 -22.61 1.90 1.84
CA SER A 2 -22.85 3.27 2.30
C SER A 2 -22.04 4.24 1.42
N GLU A 3 -22.54 5.45 1.24
CA GLU A 3 -21.83 6.50 0.52
C GLU A 3 -20.47 6.78 1.21
N PHE A 4 -19.40 6.95 0.42
CA PHE A 4 -18.06 7.27 0.91
C PHE A 4 -17.48 8.40 0.05
N SER A 5 -18.10 9.59 0.15
CA SER A 5 -17.87 10.78 -0.67
C SER A 5 -17.43 11.97 0.19
N ASP A 6 -17.21 13.12 -0.43
CA ASP A 6 -16.99 14.42 0.22
C ASP A 6 -18.12 14.79 1.21
N LYS A 7 -19.37 14.46 0.86
CA LYS A 7 -20.54 14.68 1.75
C LYS A 7 -20.45 13.79 2.98
N THR A 8 -20.10 12.51 2.78
CA THR A 8 -19.91 11.57 3.89
C THR A 8 -18.74 12.03 4.76
N ARG A 9 -17.63 12.51 4.16
CA ARG A 9 -16.49 13.09 4.87
C ARG A 9 -16.92 14.22 5.80
N SER A 10 -17.65 15.20 5.25
CA SER A 10 -18.11 16.37 5.98
C SER A 10 -19.07 15.99 7.11
N SER A 11 -20.02 15.08 6.86
CA SER A 11 -20.96 14.60 7.89
C SER A 11 -20.26 13.77 8.95
N ASN A 12 -19.30 12.94 8.59
CA ASN A 12 -18.50 12.16 9.54
C ASN A 12 -17.71 13.07 10.47
N LEU A 13 -17.06 14.12 9.93
CA LEU A 13 -16.30 15.06 10.74
C LEU A 13 -17.21 15.82 11.73
N GLN A 14 -18.40 16.21 11.31
CA GLN A 14 -19.40 16.82 12.20
C GLN A 14 -19.87 15.82 13.26
N ASN A 15 -20.22 14.60 12.87
CA ASN A 15 -20.67 13.57 13.81
C ASN A 15 -19.59 13.20 14.85
N MET A 16 -18.31 13.25 14.47
CA MET A 16 -17.21 13.03 15.43
C MET A 16 -17.13 14.15 16.48
N GLN A 17 -17.46 15.39 16.11
CA GLN A 17 -17.48 16.53 17.05
C GLN A 17 -18.69 16.50 17.99
N ASP A 18 -19.83 15.99 17.52
CA ASP A 18 -21.11 16.02 18.24
C ASP A 18 -21.25 14.91 19.29
N GLN A 19 -20.28 13.99 19.40
CA GLN A 19 -20.35 12.86 20.34
C GLN A 19 -18.97 12.49 20.91
N VAL A 20 -18.96 11.80 22.03
CA VAL A 20 -17.75 11.16 22.56
C VAL A 20 -17.59 9.79 21.92
N LEU A 21 -16.47 9.57 21.26
CA LEU A 21 -16.11 8.30 20.65
C LEU A 21 -15.56 7.31 21.70
N ASP A 22 -15.70 6.02 21.47
CA ASP A 22 -14.97 5.03 22.24
C ASP A 22 -13.50 5.00 21.84
N LEU A 23 -13.24 5.15 20.54
CA LEU A 23 -11.89 5.12 19.95
C LEU A 23 -11.74 6.15 18.84
N LEU A 24 -10.69 6.97 18.92
CA LEU A 24 -10.22 7.82 17.82
C LEU A 24 -8.85 7.34 17.32
N ILE A 25 -8.73 7.22 16.00
CA ILE A 25 -7.52 6.76 15.32
C ILE A 25 -6.92 7.91 14.52
N ILE A 26 -5.63 8.17 14.72
CA ILE A 26 -4.86 9.15 13.96
C ILE A 26 -4.03 8.39 12.91
N GLY A 27 -4.35 8.59 11.61
CA GLY A 27 -3.66 8.00 10.47
C GLY A 27 -4.52 7.01 9.67
N GLY A 28 -4.70 7.30 8.38
CA GLY A 28 -5.46 6.50 7.40
C GLY A 28 -4.60 5.61 6.49
N GLY A 29 -3.44 5.15 6.99
CA GLY A 29 -2.67 4.08 6.37
C GLY A 29 -3.28 2.71 6.66
N ILE A 30 -2.69 1.63 6.12
CA ILE A 30 -3.24 0.27 6.25
C ILE A 30 -3.42 -0.17 7.71
N THR A 31 -2.52 0.25 8.62
CA THR A 31 -2.62 -0.08 10.04
C THR A 31 -3.82 0.61 10.69
N GLY A 32 -3.96 1.94 10.52
CA GLY A 32 -5.11 2.68 11.05
C GLY A 32 -6.43 2.23 10.44
N SER A 33 -6.44 1.93 9.15
CA SER A 33 -7.60 1.36 8.45
C SER A 33 -8.03 0.01 9.04
N GLY A 34 -7.05 -0.87 9.28
CA GLY A 34 -7.30 -2.16 9.94
C GLY A 34 -7.84 -2.00 11.34
N ILE A 35 -7.30 -1.04 12.13
CA ILE A 35 -7.78 -0.73 13.49
C ILE A 35 -9.22 -0.20 13.43
N ALA A 36 -9.55 0.70 12.49
CA ALA A 36 -10.91 1.21 12.34
C ALA A 36 -11.90 0.09 12.00
N LEU A 37 -11.54 -0.81 11.09
CA LEU A 37 -12.36 -1.96 10.74
C LEU A 37 -12.55 -2.91 11.91
N ASP A 38 -11.48 -3.26 12.61
CA ASP A 38 -11.55 -4.22 13.72
C ASP A 38 -12.37 -3.64 14.89
N ALA A 39 -12.10 -2.39 15.28
CA ALA A 39 -12.81 -1.72 16.36
C ALA A 39 -14.32 -1.57 16.06
N GLN A 40 -14.65 -1.08 14.85
CA GLN A 40 -16.05 -0.91 14.46
C GLN A 40 -16.80 -2.26 14.38
N SER A 41 -16.12 -3.33 13.93
CA SER A 41 -16.71 -4.68 13.89
C SER A 41 -17.01 -5.26 15.28
N ARG A 42 -16.41 -4.70 16.31
CA ARG A 42 -16.64 -5.04 17.73
C ARG A 42 -17.62 -4.11 18.43
N ASN A 43 -18.31 -3.23 17.69
CA ASN A 43 -19.26 -2.23 18.18
C ASN A 43 -18.63 -1.07 18.98
N LEU A 44 -17.33 -0.79 18.83
CA LEU A 44 -16.74 0.45 19.33
C LEU A 44 -17.17 1.61 18.44
N LYS A 45 -17.63 2.72 19.02
CA LYS A 45 -17.87 3.98 18.29
C LYS A 45 -16.53 4.52 17.84
N THR A 46 -16.20 4.35 16.57
CA THR A 46 -14.85 4.56 16.04
C THR A 46 -14.79 5.76 15.10
N GLY A 47 -13.81 6.65 15.33
CA GLY A 47 -13.43 7.73 14.43
C GLY A 47 -12.03 7.53 13.88
N LEU A 48 -11.78 8.00 12.64
CA LEU A 48 -10.45 8.01 12.02
C LEU A 48 -10.21 9.32 11.27
N LEU A 49 -9.05 9.96 11.55
CA LEU A 49 -8.58 11.16 10.88
C LEU A 49 -7.28 10.87 10.11
N GLU A 50 -7.24 11.27 8.84
CA GLU A 50 -6.05 11.22 7.99
C GLU A 50 -5.69 12.64 7.51
N MET A 51 -4.42 13.06 7.68
CA MET A 51 -4.00 14.42 7.36
C MET A 51 -3.91 14.70 5.85
N ARG A 52 -3.88 13.66 5.01
CA ARG A 52 -3.85 13.76 3.55
C ARG A 52 -4.85 12.78 2.96
N ASP A 53 -4.65 12.34 1.73
CA ASP A 53 -5.42 11.22 1.22
C ASP A 53 -5.01 9.90 1.89
N PHE A 54 -5.96 8.98 1.95
CA PHE A 54 -5.74 7.64 2.47
C PHE A 54 -4.57 6.92 1.79
N ALA A 55 -3.82 6.14 2.54
CA ALA A 55 -2.64 5.43 2.07
C ALA A 55 -1.53 6.33 1.48
N SER A 56 -1.55 7.64 1.66
CA SER A 56 -0.58 8.55 1.04
C SER A 56 0.87 8.37 1.49
N GLY A 57 1.10 7.75 2.65
CA GLY A 57 2.41 7.39 3.17
C GLY A 57 2.91 6.03 2.66
N THR A 58 3.49 5.23 3.54
CA THR A 58 4.08 3.90 3.25
C THR A 58 3.09 2.94 2.59
N SER A 59 1.79 3.07 2.89
CA SER A 59 0.72 2.15 2.47
C SER A 59 0.36 2.19 0.97
N SER A 60 0.95 3.10 0.17
CA SER A 60 0.87 3.06 -1.30
C SER A 60 2.24 2.99 -1.96
N ARG A 61 3.32 2.92 -1.16
CA ARG A 61 4.70 3.02 -1.61
C ARG A 61 5.52 1.76 -1.29
N SER A 62 4.83 0.63 -1.07
CA SER A 62 5.45 -0.68 -0.81
C SER A 62 5.94 -1.35 -2.11
N THR A 63 6.51 -2.54 -1.99
CA THR A 63 6.81 -3.41 -3.15
C THR A 63 5.55 -3.98 -3.81
N LYS A 64 4.36 -3.63 -3.31
CA LYS A 64 3.04 -4.09 -3.79
C LYS A 64 2.89 -5.62 -3.75
N LEU A 65 3.43 -6.20 -2.68
CA LEU A 65 3.35 -7.62 -2.36
C LEU A 65 2.75 -7.82 -0.95
N VAL A 66 1.86 -8.80 -0.86
CA VAL A 66 1.44 -9.43 0.39
C VAL A 66 2.24 -10.72 0.49
N HIS A 67 3.39 -10.67 1.17
CA HIS A 67 4.38 -11.73 1.13
C HIS A 67 4.78 -12.22 2.51
N GLY A 68 5.04 -13.53 2.63
CA GLY A 68 5.41 -14.20 3.87
C GLY A 68 6.82 -13.89 4.37
N GLY A 69 7.67 -13.33 3.50
CA GLY A 69 9.03 -12.95 3.87
C GLY A 69 9.96 -14.15 4.06
N LEU A 70 10.35 -14.80 2.99
CA LEU A 70 11.33 -15.89 2.94
C LEU A 70 12.62 -15.56 3.76
N ARG A 71 12.97 -14.28 3.84
CA ARG A 71 14.10 -13.78 4.63
C ARG A 71 13.99 -14.10 6.13
N TYR A 72 12.78 -14.23 6.69
CA TYR A 72 12.59 -14.61 8.09
C TYR A 72 12.99 -16.06 8.38
N LEU A 73 12.86 -16.96 7.40
CA LEU A 73 13.36 -18.34 7.55
C LEU A 73 14.88 -18.36 7.76
N LYS A 74 15.62 -17.48 7.09
CA LYS A 74 17.06 -17.34 7.27
C LYS A 74 17.44 -16.90 8.70
N GLN A 75 16.55 -16.18 9.36
CA GLN A 75 16.71 -15.72 10.75
C GLN A 75 16.10 -16.69 11.77
N ALA A 76 15.67 -17.89 11.34
CA ALA A 76 14.96 -18.89 12.14
C ALA A 76 13.70 -18.34 12.86
N ALA A 77 13.08 -17.29 12.32
CA ALA A 77 11.88 -16.65 12.84
C ALA A 77 10.62 -17.41 12.39
N ILE A 78 10.47 -18.66 12.83
CA ILE A 78 9.42 -19.61 12.41
C ILE A 78 8.02 -19.09 12.75
N LYS A 79 7.85 -18.45 13.91
CA LYS A 79 6.57 -17.92 14.38
C LYS A 79 6.09 -16.79 13.47
N GLU A 80 6.97 -15.90 13.08
CA GLU A 80 6.68 -14.78 12.18
C GLU A 80 6.29 -15.27 10.78
N VAL A 81 6.94 -16.33 10.28
CA VAL A 81 6.58 -16.94 8.98
C VAL A 81 5.19 -17.52 9.02
N HIS A 82 4.83 -18.22 10.08
CA HIS A 82 3.50 -18.79 10.25
C HIS A 82 2.41 -17.71 10.36
N GLU A 83 2.63 -16.69 11.20
CA GLU A 83 1.70 -15.57 11.36
C GLU A 83 1.47 -14.86 10.01
N VAL A 84 2.54 -14.49 9.31
CA VAL A 84 2.45 -13.78 8.02
C VAL A 84 1.85 -14.65 6.92
N GLY A 85 2.15 -15.96 6.90
CA GLY A 85 1.57 -16.91 5.95
C GLY A 85 0.06 -17.07 6.13
N SER A 86 -0.40 -17.21 7.38
CA SER A 86 -1.83 -17.30 7.72
C SER A 86 -2.56 -16.00 7.36
N GLU A 87 -1.99 -14.83 7.72
CA GLU A 87 -2.59 -13.53 7.37
C GLU A 87 -2.70 -13.33 5.86
N ARG A 88 -1.72 -13.76 5.08
CA ARG A 88 -1.77 -13.72 3.61
C ARG A 88 -2.98 -14.45 3.06
N ALA A 89 -3.25 -15.65 3.56
CA ALA A 89 -4.40 -16.47 3.16
C ALA A 89 -5.74 -15.81 3.54
N ILE A 90 -5.81 -15.21 4.73
CA ILE A 90 -6.99 -14.47 5.20
C ILE A 90 -7.26 -13.27 4.30
N VAL A 91 -6.24 -12.44 4.03
CA VAL A 91 -6.38 -11.24 3.18
C VAL A 91 -6.83 -11.63 1.76
N TYR A 92 -6.26 -12.70 1.18
CA TYR A 92 -6.70 -13.21 -0.11
C TYR A 92 -8.15 -13.68 -0.10
N ASN A 93 -8.59 -14.36 0.95
CA ASN A 93 -9.98 -14.82 1.03
C ASN A 93 -10.96 -13.65 1.18
N ASN A 94 -10.57 -12.62 1.92
CA ASN A 94 -11.42 -11.47 2.20
C ASN A 94 -11.45 -10.43 1.07
N ALA A 95 -10.39 -10.39 0.23
CA ALA A 95 -10.26 -9.42 -0.87
C ALA A 95 -9.46 -10.01 -2.05
N PRO A 96 -9.96 -11.01 -2.76
CA PRO A 96 -9.21 -11.71 -3.80
C PRO A 96 -8.92 -10.83 -5.04
N HIS A 97 -9.70 -9.78 -5.26
CA HIS A 97 -9.49 -8.83 -6.35
C HIS A 97 -8.25 -7.94 -6.15
N VAL A 98 -7.90 -7.59 -4.92
CA VAL A 98 -6.72 -6.76 -4.61
C VAL A 98 -5.51 -7.56 -4.17
N THR A 99 -5.66 -8.86 -3.94
CA THR A 99 -4.59 -9.75 -3.48
C THR A 99 -4.61 -11.02 -4.32
N THR A 100 -3.74 -11.12 -5.32
CA THR A 100 -3.74 -12.22 -6.29
C THR A 100 -2.49 -13.08 -6.18
N PRO A 101 -2.61 -14.44 -6.26
CA PRO A 101 -1.45 -15.33 -6.27
C PRO A 101 -0.45 -14.99 -7.38
N LEU A 102 0.82 -15.00 -7.04
CA LEU A 102 1.92 -14.67 -7.94
C LEU A 102 3.04 -15.69 -7.78
N LYS A 103 3.41 -16.36 -8.87
CA LYS A 103 4.59 -17.24 -8.88
C LYS A 103 5.86 -16.40 -8.84
N MET A 104 6.69 -16.66 -7.84
CA MET A 104 7.97 -16.02 -7.61
C MET A 104 9.09 -17.01 -7.87
N MET A 105 10.03 -16.65 -8.72
CA MET A 105 11.24 -17.42 -9.01
C MET A 105 12.42 -16.87 -8.21
N LEU A 106 13.16 -17.74 -7.55
CA LEU A 106 14.37 -17.43 -6.80
C LEU A 106 15.55 -18.16 -7.45
N PRO A 107 16.34 -17.52 -8.30
CA PRO A 107 17.52 -18.12 -8.92
C PRO A 107 18.65 -18.31 -7.91
N PHE A 108 19.44 -19.35 -8.08
CA PHE A 108 20.60 -19.67 -7.25
C PHE A 108 21.88 -19.57 -8.05
N TYR A 109 22.84 -18.85 -7.50
CA TYR A 109 24.18 -18.70 -8.05
C TYR A 109 25.22 -19.27 -7.07
N GLU A 110 26.43 -19.54 -7.57
CA GLU A 110 27.49 -20.20 -6.81
C GLU A 110 27.84 -19.44 -5.51
N ASP A 111 27.95 -18.11 -5.61
CA ASP A 111 28.27 -17.21 -4.50
C ASP A 111 27.05 -16.50 -3.90
N GLY A 112 25.83 -17.02 -4.20
CA GLY A 112 24.57 -16.40 -3.79
C GLY A 112 24.22 -16.64 -2.33
N THR A 113 23.29 -15.83 -1.83
CA THR A 113 22.71 -15.91 -0.47
C THR A 113 22.00 -17.25 -0.21
N PHE A 114 21.42 -17.84 -1.25
CA PHE A 114 20.63 -19.06 -1.20
C PHE A 114 21.25 -20.16 -2.05
N GLY A 115 21.47 -21.34 -1.45
CA GLY A 115 21.86 -22.54 -2.19
C GLY A 115 20.66 -23.44 -2.48
N PRO A 116 20.74 -24.33 -3.50
CA PRO A 116 19.61 -25.18 -3.90
C PRO A 116 19.06 -26.05 -2.77
N PHE A 117 19.93 -26.67 -1.98
CA PHE A 117 19.51 -27.58 -0.90
C PHE A 117 18.89 -26.85 0.29
N THR A 118 19.52 -25.77 0.76
CA THR A 118 19.02 -24.98 1.90
C THR A 118 17.70 -24.30 1.56
N THR A 119 17.54 -23.84 0.31
CA THR A 119 16.29 -23.26 -0.16
C THR A 119 15.19 -24.28 -0.33
N ALA A 120 15.49 -25.48 -0.83
CA ALA A 120 14.50 -26.56 -0.94
C ALA A 120 13.88 -26.87 0.44
N ILE A 121 14.72 -27.00 1.48
CA ILE A 121 14.24 -27.19 2.86
C ILE A 121 13.48 -25.96 3.36
N GLY A 122 14.03 -24.76 3.14
CA GLY A 122 13.41 -23.52 3.57
C GLY A 122 12.01 -23.31 2.97
N LEU A 123 11.85 -23.58 1.67
CA LEU A 123 10.56 -23.50 0.99
C LEU A 123 9.58 -24.61 1.44
N ASP A 124 10.05 -25.82 1.79
CA ASP A 124 9.19 -26.86 2.37
C ASP A 124 8.66 -26.44 3.74
N VAL A 125 9.49 -25.85 4.56
CA VAL A 125 9.08 -25.28 5.87
C VAL A 125 8.10 -24.13 5.65
N TYR A 126 8.38 -23.25 4.69
CA TYR A 126 7.51 -22.15 4.32
C TYR A 126 6.12 -22.61 3.89
N ASP A 127 6.03 -23.56 2.95
CA ASP A 127 4.76 -24.10 2.46
C ASP A 127 3.92 -24.74 3.58
N ARG A 128 4.56 -25.42 4.52
CA ARG A 128 3.88 -26.02 5.68
C ARG A 128 3.39 -24.97 6.68
N LEU A 129 4.22 -23.98 7.00
CA LEU A 129 3.89 -22.92 7.96
C LEU A 129 2.85 -21.94 7.41
N ALA A 130 2.90 -21.66 6.10
CA ALA A 130 1.96 -20.77 5.43
C ALA A 130 0.67 -21.46 4.96
N GLU A 131 0.47 -22.74 5.30
CA GLU A 131 -0.69 -23.56 4.91
C GLU A 131 -1.00 -23.48 3.41
N VAL A 132 0.07 -23.51 2.58
CA VAL A 132 -0.03 -23.31 1.13
C VAL A 132 -0.85 -24.44 0.50
N LYS A 133 -1.81 -24.08 -0.36
CA LYS A 133 -2.62 -25.06 -1.11
C LYS A 133 -1.74 -25.98 -1.95
N HIS A 134 -2.17 -27.23 -2.13
CA HIS A 134 -1.40 -28.23 -2.87
C HIS A 134 -1.01 -27.76 -4.29
N SER A 135 -1.88 -27.00 -4.96
CA SER A 135 -1.64 -26.42 -6.29
C SER A 135 -0.64 -25.26 -6.31
N GLU A 136 -0.34 -24.68 -5.15
CA GLU A 136 0.56 -23.54 -4.97
C GLU A 136 1.90 -23.94 -4.37
N ARG A 137 2.13 -25.24 -4.13
CA ARG A 137 3.38 -25.73 -3.53
C ARG A 137 4.58 -25.43 -4.40
N LYS A 138 5.69 -25.21 -3.72
CA LYS A 138 6.99 -24.97 -4.35
C LYS A 138 7.41 -26.12 -5.27
N TYR A 139 8.26 -25.79 -6.21
CA TYR A 139 9.05 -26.77 -6.98
C TYR A 139 10.42 -26.19 -7.31
N MET A 140 11.37 -27.11 -7.60
CA MET A 140 12.74 -26.73 -7.94
C MET A 140 12.98 -26.97 -9.42
N LEU A 141 13.73 -26.07 -10.05
CA LEU A 141 14.15 -26.16 -11.44
C LEU A 141 15.68 -26.29 -11.49
N ASN A 142 16.17 -27.13 -12.40
CA ASN A 142 17.58 -27.18 -12.76
C ASN A 142 17.96 -25.95 -13.62
N PRO A 143 19.25 -25.71 -13.93
CA PRO A 143 19.66 -24.53 -14.72
C PRO A 143 19.00 -24.46 -16.11
N HIS A 144 18.89 -25.59 -16.83
CA HIS A 144 18.27 -25.64 -18.14
C HIS A 144 16.79 -25.25 -18.08
N ASP A 145 16.01 -25.88 -17.20
CA ASP A 145 14.57 -25.57 -17.05
C ASP A 145 14.33 -24.15 -16.53
N THR A 146 15.26 -23.60 -15.73
CA THR A 146 15.21 -22.20 -15.28
C THR A 146 15.33 -21.24 -16.45
N LEU A 147 16.33 -21.46 -17.35
CA LEU A 147 16.56 -20.62 -18.53
C LEU A 147 15.47 -20.81 -19.60
N GLU A 148 14.94 -22.02 -19.75
CA GLU A 148 13.79 -22.24 -20.65
C GLU A 148 12.57 -21.44 -20.19
N ARG A 149 12.35 -21.37 -18.87
CA ARG A 149 11.20 -20.66 -18.29
C ARG A 149 11.39 -19.15 -18.22
N GLU A 150 12.62 -18.69 -18.00
CA GLU A 150 13.00 -17.29 -17.94
C GLU A 150 14.32 -17.05 -18.65
N PRO A 151 14.28 -16.84 -19.97
CA PRO A 151 15.48 -16.73 -20.80
C PRO A 151 16.38 -15.53 -20.48
N TYR A 152 15.84 -14.51 -19.83
CA TYR A 152 16.56 -13.28 -19.51
C TYR A 152 17.31 -13.33 -18.17
N ILE A 153 17.21 -14.40 -17.38
CA ILE A 153 18.08 -14.58 -16.21
C ILE A 153 19.49 -14.88 -16.69
N LYS A 154 20.50 -14.27 -16.08
CA LYS A 154 21.91 -14.54 -16.37
C LYS A 154 22.23 -16.02 -16.18
N GLY A 155 22.72 -16.66 -17.25
CA GLY A 155 23.03 -18.09 -17.25
C GLY A 155 24.35 -18.45 -16.59
N GLU A 156 25.33 -17.53 -16.58
CA GLU A 156 26.66 -17.75 -16.00
C GLU A 156 26.57 -17.97 -14.48
N GLY A 157 27.12 -19.09 -14.01
CA GLY A 157 27.10 -19.43 -12.57
C GLY A 157 25.76 -19.89 -12.01
N LEU A 158 24.71 -19.99 -12.85
CA LEU A 158 23.37 -20.41 -12.42
C LEU A 158 23.37 -21.90 -11.99
N LYS A 159 22.81 -22.18 -10.83
CA LYS A 159 22.66 -23.53 -10.25
C LYS A 159 21.23 -24.06 -10.29
N GLY A 160 20.29 -23.26 -10.82
CA GLY A 160 18.86 -23.54 -10.87
C GLY A 160 18.03 -22.48 -10.16
N SER A 161 16.75 -22.76 -9.94
CA SER A 161 15.85 -21.86 -9.21
C SER A 161 14.82 -22.62 -8.37
N GLY A 162 14.33 -21.96 -7.32
CA GLY A 162 13.12 -22.36 -6.60
C GLY A 162 11.94 -21.51 -7.04
N VAL A 163 10.79 -22.14 -7.30
CA VAL A 163 9.55 -21.42 -7.60
C VAL A 163 8.58 -21.64 -6.46
N TYR A 164 8.01 -20.56 -5.95
CA TYR A 164 7.06 -20.56 -4.84
C TYR A 164 5.99 -19.48 -5.07
N VAL A 165 4.94 -19.46 -4.25
CA VAL A 165 3.84 -18.50 -4.42
C VAL A 165 3.90 -17.43 -3.35
N GLU A 166 3.89 -16.20 -3.79
CA GLU A 166 3.58 -14.98 -3.04
C GLU A 166 2.28 -14.37 -3.57
N TYR A 167 1.89 -13.21 -3.06
CA TYR A 167 0.69 -12.54 -3.57
C TYR A 167 1.02 -11.10 -3.97
N ARG A 168 0.62 -10.75 -5.18
CA ARG A 168 0.64 -9.36 -5.66
C ARG A 168 -0.55 -8.60 -5.06
N THR A 169 -0.34 -7.32 -4.75
CA THR A 169 -1.42 -6.43 -4.30
C THR A 169 -1.36 -5.07 -4.98
N ASP A 170 -2.46 -4.35 -4.93
CA ASP A 170 -2.50 -2.89 -4.99
C ASP A 170 -2.67 -2.41 -3.55
N ASP A 171 -1.59 -1.90 -2.96
CA ASP A 171 -1.51 -1.55 -1.54
C ASP A 171 -2.43 -0.37 -1.17
N ALA A 172 -2.54 0.64 -2.05
CA ALA A 172 -3.47 1.74 -1.88
C ALA A 172 -4.92 1.26 -1.95
N ARG A 173 -5.24 0.41 -2.94
CA ARG A 173 -6.57 -0.17 -3.12
C ARG A 173 -6.96 -1.04 -1.93
N LEU A 174 -6.05 -1.89 -1.44
CA LEU A 174 -6.29 -2.70 -0.24
C LEU A 174 -6.66 -1.82 0.96
N THR A 175 -5.92 -0.74 1.19
CA THR A 175 -6.20 0.22 2.27
C THR A 175 -7.59 0.85 2.13
N LEU A 176 -7.96 1.25 0.92
CA LEU A 176 -9.28 1.82 0.63
C LEU A 176 -10.41 0.82 0.84
N GLU A 177 -10.26 -0.42 0.40
CA GLU A 177 -11.31 -1.43 0.58
C GLU A 177 -11.51 -1.79 2.06
N VAL A 178 -10.46 -1.72 2.88
CA VAL A 178 -10.55 -1.84 4.34
C VAL A 178 -11.32 -0.66 4.94
N LEU A 179 -11.01 0.59 4.54
CA LEU A 179 -11.70 1.80 5.02
C LEU A 179 -13.17 1.84 4.61
N LYS A 180 -13.47 1.52 3.35
CA LYS A 180 -14.85 1.44 2.86
C LYS A 180 -15.66 0.43 3.66
N LYS A 181 -15.07 -0.73 3.98
CA LYS A 181 -15.74 -1.71 4.83
C LYS A 181 -15.94 -1.21 6.26
N ALA A 182 -14.98 -0.49 6.84
CA ALA A 182 -15.13 0.13 8.15
C ALA A 182 -16.27 1.17 8.15
N ASN A 183 -16.33 2.02 7.11
CA ASN A 183 -17.42 2.98 6.92
C ASN A 183 -18.79 2.30 6.73
N ASP A 184 -18.87 1.22 5.96
CA ASP A 184 -20.11 0.41 5.81
C ASP A 184 -20.62 -0.13 7.16
N LEU A 185 -19.72 -0.40 8.10
CA LEU A 185 -20.06 -0.81 9.47
C LEU A 185 -20.36 0.35 10.42
N GLY A 186 -20.18 1.60 9.97
CA GLY A 186 -20.51 2.81 10.73
C GLY A 186 -19.32 3.55 11.34
N ALA A 187 -18.07 3.22 11.00
CA ALA A 187 -16.92 4.02 11.39
C ALA A 187 -16.97 5.42 10.75
N LEU A 188 -16.69 6.46 11.53
CA LEU A 188 -16.64 7.84 11.08
C LEU A 188 -15.22 8.14 10.55
N ILE A 189 -15.08 8.37 9.25
CA ILE A 189 -13.77 8.48 8.59
C ILE A 189 -13.71 9.81 7.84
N ALA A 190 -12.57 10.53 8.00
CA ALA A 190 -12.31 11.75 7.25
C ALA A 190 -10.82 11.85 6.86
N ASN A 191 -10.58 12.13 5.57
CA ASN A 191 -9.26 12.47 5.05
C ASN A 191 -9.06 14.01 5.02
N TYR A 192 -7.85 14.47 4.74
CA TYR A 192 -7.45 15.88 4.76
C TYR A 192 -7.77 16.60 6.09
N VAL A 193 -7.71 15.86 7.21
CA VAL A 193 -7.89 16.37 8.56
C VAL A 193 -6.64 16.09 9.37
N LYS A 194 -5.88 17.16 9.67
CA LYS A 194 -4.63 17.08 10.42
C LYS A 194 -4.88 17.26 11.92
N VAL A 195 -4.44 16.30 12.73
CA VAL A 195 -4.35 16.50 14.18
C VAL A 195 -3.21 17.48 14.47
N THR A 196 -3.52 18.53 15.21
CA THR A 196 -2.61 19.64 15.54
C THR A 196 -2.32 19.76 17.04
N GLY A 197 -3.05 19.01 17.87
CA GLY A 197 -2.86 18.98 19.31
C GLY A 197 -3.63 17.83 19.96
N LEU A 198 -3.33 17.56 21.21
CA LEU A 198 -3.98 16.54 22.03
C LEU A 198 -4.73 17.21 23.17
N LEU A 199 -5.86 16.63 23.57
CA LEU A 199 -6.68 17.08 24.69
C LEU A 199 -6.48 16.14 25.88
N TYR A 200 -6.38 16.73 27.08
CA TYR A 200 -6.19 16.00 28.31
C TYR A 200 -7.29 16.35 29.32
N ASP A 201 -7.66 15.40 30.15
CA ASP A 201 -8.57 15.59 31.27
C ASP A 201 -7.84 16.12 32.51
N ALA A 202 -8.55 16.24 33.64
CA ALA A 202 -8.01 16.76 34.89
C ALA A 202 -6.95 15.84 35.55
N ASP A 203 -6.87 14.58 35.13
CA ASP A 203 -5.91 13.58 35.60
C ASP A 203 -4.75 13.37 34.61
N ASP A 204 -4.54 14.35 33.69
CA ASP A 204 -3.54 14.31 32.62
C ASP A 204 -3.70 13.08 31.68
N LYS A 205 -4.92 12.56 31.51
CA LYS A 205 -5.23 11.49 30.58
C LYS A 205 -5.75 12.05 29.26
N ILE A 206 -5.29 11.44 28.16
CA ILE A 206 -5.74 11.84 26.83
C ILE A 206 -7.25 11.57 26.69
N CYS A 207 -8.01 12.61 26.31
CA CYS A 207 -9.46 12.56 26.15
C CYS A 207 -9.95 13.05 24.79
N GLY A 208 -9.04 13.29 23.83
CA GLY A 208 -9.39 13.73 22.49
C GLY A 208 -8.24 14.38 21.75
N VAL A 209 -8.57 15.05 20.67
CA VAL A 209 -7.60 15.77 19.82
C VAL A 209 -8.15 17.13 19.35
N ILE A 210 -7.22 18.03 19.05
CA ILE A 210 -7.48 19.26 18.29
C ILE A 210 -7.10 18.96 16.83
N PHE A 211 -7.96 19.34 15.89
CA PHE A 211 -7.71 19.13 14.48
C PHE A 211 -7.82 20.40 13.64
N LYS A 212 -7.22 20.37 12.46
CA LYS A 212 -7.45 21.31 11.37
C LYS A 212 -7.93 20.57 10.13
N ASP A 213 -9.09 20.92 9.62
CA ASP A 213 -9.57 20.48 8.31
C ASP A 213 -8.81 21.26 7.22
N LEU A 214 -8.03 20.56 6.40
CA LEU A 214 -7.18 21.19 5.39
C LEU A 214 -7.93 21.58 4.11
N ILE A 215 -9.20 21.17 3.96
CA ILE A 215 -10.06 21.59 2.84
C ILE A 215 -10.79 22.87 3.19
N THR A 216 -11.38 22.92 4.38
CA THR A 216 -12.18 24.08 4.81
C THR A 216 -11.42 25.07 5.68
N GLU A 217 -10.17 24.78 6.03
CA GLU A 217 -9.29 25.55 6.95
C GLU A 217 -9.84 25.69 8.38
N LYS A 218 -10.95 25.03 8.71
CA LYS A 218 -11.57 25.08 10.03
C LYS A 218 -10.80 24.22 11.04
N THR A 219 -10.79 24.69 12.27
CA THR A 219 -10.27 23.94 13.42
C THR A 219 -11.41 23.50 14.32
N GLY A 220 -11.20 22.42 15.07
CA GLY A 220 -12.17 21.89 16.01
C GLY A 220 -11.56 20.89 16.96
N GLU A 221 -12.40 20.31 17.82
CA GLU A 221 -12.04 19.32 18.81
C GLU A 221 -12.89 18.06 18.61
N ILE A 222 -12.30 16.89 18.85
CA ILE A 222 -13.00 15.61 18.89
C ILE A 222 -12.64 14.92 20.19
N HIS A 223 -13.66 14.53 20.94
CA HIS A 223 -13.49 13.81 22.20
C HIS A 223 -13.60 12.29 22.02
N ALA A 224 -12.71 11.56 22.67
CA ALA A 224 -12.68 10.10 22.64
C ALA A 224 -12.16 9.54 23.96
N LYS A 225 -12.69 8.37 24.38
CA LYS A 225 -12.22 7.67 25.59
C LYS A 225 -10.80 7.12 25.42
N LYS A 226 -10.45 6.68 24.19
CA LYS A 226 -9.11 6.21 23.84
C LYS A 226 -8.67 6.81 22.51
N VAL A 227 -7.37 7.09 22.41
CA VAL A 227 -6.74 7.62 21.18
C VAL A 227 -5.60 6.70 20.77
N ILE A 228 -5.60 6.31 19.50
CA ILE A 228 -4.52 5.53 18.88
C ILE A 228 -3.78 6.38 17.86
N ASN A 229 -2.46 6.46 18.00
CA ASN A 229 -1.53 6.98 17.02
C ASN A 229 -1.07 5.84 16.09
N ALA A 230 -1.55 5.83 14.85
CA ALA A 230 -1.22 4.90 13.78
C ALA A 230 -0.63 5.65 12.55
N THR A 231 0.12 6.73 12.80
CA THR A 231 0.59 7.67 11.77
C THR A 231 1.82 7.18 10.97
N GLY A 232 2.23 5.92 11.16
CA GLY A 232 3.32 5.31 10.40
C GLY A 232 4.65 6.07 10.56
N PRO A 233 5.26 6.65 9.51
CA PRO A 233 6.51 7.40 9.63
C PRO A 233 6.45 8.65 10.53
N TRP A 234 5.27 9.13 10.88
CA TRP A 234 5.04 10.29 11.76
C TRP A 234 4.64 9.91 13.19
N VAL A 235 4.78 8.65 13.59
CA VAL A 235 4.40 8.18 14.94
C VAL A 235 5.13 8.97 16.02
N ASP A 236 6.41 9.27 15.84
CA ASP A 236 7.18 10.02 16.83
C ASP A 236 6.74 11.49 16.96
N GLU A 237 6.22 12.12 15.89
CA GLU A 237 5.67 13.48 15.98
C GLU A 237 4.48 13.57 16.96
N ILE A 238 3.59 12.58 16.93
CA ILE A 238 2.46 12.53 17.87
C ILE A 238 2.93 12.16 19.28
N ARG A 239 3.96 11.29 19.41
CA ARG A 239 4.56 10.98 20.71
C ARG A 239 5.32 12.17 21.29
N ASP A 240 5.90 13.02 20.44
CA ASP A 240 6.51 14.29 20.86
C ASP A 240 5.46 15.29 21.38
N MET A 241 4.29 15.38 20.71
CA MET A 241 3.15 16.18 21.20
C MET A 241 2.64 15.71 22.56
N ASP A 242 2.72 14.40 22.84
CA ASP A 242 2.32 13.76 24.10
C ASP A 242 3.46 13.74 25.13
N HIS A 243 4.64 14.26 24.81
CA HIS A 243 5.85 14.18 25.63
C HIS A 243 6.24 12.74 26.03
N SER A 244 5.81 11.74 25.23
CA SER A 244 6.02 10.30 25.49
C SER A 244 7.02 9.63 24.56
N ASN A 245 7.76 10.40 23.74
CA ASN A 245 8.77 9.88 22.83
C ASN A 245 10.09 9.59 23.55
N THR A 246 10.16 8.45 24.26
CA THR A 246 11.31 8.05 25.08
C THR A 246 11.70 6.61 24.82
N GLY A 247 12.99 6.27 24.99
CA GLY A 247 13.53 4.91 24.99
C GLY A 247 13.60 4.22 23.63
N LYS A 248 12.56 4.28 22.84
CA LYS A 248 12.49 3.72 21.47
C LYS A 248 11.98 4.77 20.51
N HIS A 249 12.65 4.88 19.38
CA HIS A 249 12.36 5.87 18.33
C HIS A 249 12.24 5.18 16.98
N LEU A 250 11.64 5.90 16.01
CA LEU A 250 11.64 5.45 14.63
C LEU A 250 13.03 5.61 14.00
N HIS A 251 13.47 4.55 13.33
CA HIS A 251 14.57 4.61 12.37
C HIS A 251 13.96 4.47 10.97
N LEU A 252 13.95 5.57 10.23
CA LEU A 252 13.35 5.61 8.91
C LEU A 252 14.32 5.10 7.85
N THR A 253 13.87 4.20 6.97
CA THR A 253 14.64 3.76 5.81
C THR A 253 13.85 3.92 4.51
N LYS A 254 14.53 4.47 3.50
CA LYS A 254 13.96 4.69 2.16
C LYS A 254 14.14 3.46 1.28
N GLY A 255 13.07 3.06 0.59
CA GLY A 255 13.09 2.06 -0.47
C GLY A 255 12.54 2.62 -1.77
N VAL A 256 13.27 2.37 -2.86
CA VAL A 256 12.96 2.89 -4.20
C VAL A 256 12.60 1.76 -5.16
N HIS A 257 11.60 2.00 -6.01
CA HIS A 257 11.23 1.12 -7.13
C HIS A 257 11.21 1.93 -8.43
N LEU A 258 11.68 1.32 -9.49
CA LEU A 258 11.68 1.87 -10.84
C LEU A 258 10.75 1.04 -11.73
N VAL A 259 10.08 1.69 -12.66
CA VAL A 259 9.20 1.07 -13.65
C VAL A 259 9.81 1.25 -15.03
N ILE A 260 9.93 0.17 -15.76
CA ILE A 260 10.56 0.09 -17.08
C ILE A 260 9.56 -0.58 -18.02
N ASP A 261 9.52 -0.17 -19.27
CA ASP A 261 8.68 -0.79 -20.29
C ASP A 261 9.02 -2.27 -20.43
N HIS A 262 8.01 -3.12 -20.61
CA HIS A 262 8.20 -4.55 -20.74
C HIS A 262 9.07 -4.93 -21.95
N ASP A 263 9.03 -4.15 -23.04
CA ASP A 263 9.86 -4.42 -24.22
C ASP A 263 11.35 -4.19 -23.92
N LYS A 264 11.68 -3.35 -22.94
CA LYS A 264 13.07 -3.13 -22.49
C LYS A 264 13.50 -4.11 -21.38
N PHE A 265 12.56 -4.54 -20.55
CA PHE A 265 12.81 -5.51 -19.48
C PHE A 265 11.78 -6.65 -19.53
N PRO A 266 11.91 -7.59 -20.52
CA PRO A 266 10.84 -8.51 -20.92
C PRO A 266 10.81 -9.81 -20.11
N ILE A 267 10.93 -9.74 -18.78
CA ILE A 267 10.79 -10.93 -17.93
C ILE A 267 9.33 -11.41 -17.88
N SER A 268 9.15 -12.72 -17.95
CA SER A 268 7.84 -13.35 -17.91
C SER A 268 7.40 -13.78 -16.51
N ASN A 269 8.35 -13.99 -15.62
CA ASN A 269 8.11 -14.39 -14.24
C ASN A 269 8.50 -13.28 -13.26
N SER A 270 7.88 -13.28 -12.09
CA SER A 270 8.37 -12.44 -10.99
C SER A 270 9.61 -13.08 -10.37
N ILE A 271 10.65 -12.31 -10.18
CA ILE A 271 11.97 -12.78 -9.76
C ILE A 271 12.38 -12.08 -8.47
N TYR A 272 12.84 -12.87 -7.50
CA TYR A 272 13.47 -12.41 -6.28
C TYR A 272 14.93 -12.86 -6.29
N PHE A 273 15.88 -11.93 -6.35
CA PHE A 273 17.28 -12.23 -6.64
C PHE A 273 18.25 -11.46 -5.73
N ASP A 274 19.43 -12.04 -5.50
CA ASP A 274 20.54 -11.36 -4.83
C ASP A 274 21.09 -10.24 -5.71
N THR A 275 21.41 -9.10 -5.09
CA THR A 275 22.16 -8.05 -5.81
C THR A 275 23.58 -8.54 -6.11
N PRO A 276 24.18 -8.14 -7.23
CA PRO A 276 25.54 -8.58 -7.61
C PRO A 276 26.65 -7.90 -6.78
N PHE A 277 26.29 -7.05 -5.83
CA PHE A 277 27.25 -6.21 -5.08
C PHE A 277 27.75 -6.86 -3.79
N HIS A 278 27.36 -8.08 -3.47
CA HIS A 278 27.71 -8.81 -2.24
C HIS A 278 27.42 -8.04 -0.93
N ASP A 279 26.44 -7.14 -0.97
CA ASP A 279 26.00 -6.32 0.17
C ASP A 279 24.90 -6.99 1.01
N GLY A 280 24.57 -8.25 0.70
CA GLY A 280 23.54 -9.05 1.38
C GLY A 280 22.12 -8.59 1.13
N ARG A 281 21.91 -7.73 0.13
CA ARG A 281 20.58 -7.26 -0.29
C ARG A 281 19.99 -8.14 -1.37
N MET A 282 18.67 -8.10 -1.46
CA MET A 282 17.90 -8.76 -2.50
C MET A 282 16.90 -7.79 -3.11
N MET A 283 16.60 -8.00 -4.37
CA MET A 283 15.63 -7.20 -5.13
C MET A 283 14.55 -8.06 -5.74
N PHE A 284 13.43 -7.42 -6.03
CA PHE A 284 12.33 -7.96 -6.82
C PHE A 284 12.36 -7.34 -8.21
N ALA A 285 12.13 -8.15 -9.24
CA ALA A 285 11.76 -7.72 -10.58
C ALA A 285 10.42 -8.37 -10.92
N ILE A 286 9.39 -7.57 -11.20
CA ILE A 286 8.01 -8.06 -11.25
C ILE A 286 7.31 -7.47 -12.48
N PRO A 287 6.83 -8.33 -13.42
CA PRO A 287 6.01 -7.89 -14.55
C PRO A 287 4.61 -7.49 -14.07
N ARG A 288 4.13 -6.34 -14.56
CA ARG A 288 2.80 -5.83 -14.24
C ARG A 288 2.27 -4.88 -15.34
N GLU A 289 1.11 -5.19 -15.91
CA GLU A 289 0.38 -4.28 -16.81
C GLU A 289 1.23 -3.77 -18.01
N GLY A 290 2.02 -4.65 -18.63
CA GLY A 290 2.90 -4.29 -19.75
C GLY A 290 4.18 -3.54 -19.33
N LYS A 291 4.49 -3.55 -18.05
CA LYS A 291 5.72 -2.99 -17.46
C LYS A 291 6.44 -4.03 -16.62
N THR A 292 7.69 -3.77 -16.33
CA THR A 292 8.45 -4.46 -15.28
C THR A 292 8.89 -3.44 -14.24
N TYR A 293 8.52 -3.65 -12.97
CA TYR A 293 9.07 -2.84 -11.91
C TYR A 293 10.12 -3.59 -11.10
N ILE A 294 11.15 -2.86 -10.69
CA ILE A 294 12.31 -3.41 -9.99
C ILE A 294 12.64 -2.58 -8.75
N GLY A 295 13.03 -3.24 -7.66
CA GLY A 295 13.43 -2.65 -6.38
C GLY A 295 13.59 -3.73 -5.32
N THR A 296 14.12 -3.40 -4.15
CA THR A 296 14.13 -2.06 -3.56
C THR A 296 15.50 -1.74 -2.97
N THR A 297 15.79 -0.44 -2.83
CA THR A 297 16.89 0.04 -1.98
C THR A 297 16.52 -0.05 -0.50
N ASP A 298 17.50 0.15 0.39
CA ASP A 298 17.29 0.24 1.85
C ASP A 298 18.35 1.19 2.43
N THR A 299 18.03 2.49 2.42
CA THR A 299 18.95 3.56 2.84
C THR A 299 18.32 4.35 3.98
N THR A 300 19.11 4.69 5.02
CA THR A 300 18.65 5.54 6.12
C THR A 300 18.10 6.85 5.57
N TRP A 301 16.98 7.30 6.11
CA TRP A 301 16.28 8.51 5.74
C TRP A 301 16.13 9.44 6.95
N THR A 302 16.57 10.68 6.82
CA THR A 302 16.59 11.67 7.90
C THR A 302 15.82 12.95 7.59
N GLU A 303 15.27 13.04 6.35
CA GLU A 303 14.47 14.18 5.91
C GLU A 303 12.98 13.92 6.12
N ASP A 304 12.13 14.89 5.75
CA ASP A 304 10.68 14.76 5.83
C ASP A 304 10.21 13.48 5.09
N PRO A 305 9.50 12.57 5.77
CA PRO A 305 8.98 11.34 5.15
C PRO A 305 7.81 11.58 4.19
N LYS A 306 7.34 12.81 4.06
CA LYS A 306 6.21 13.17 3.18
C LYS A 306 6.50 12.84 1.72
N GLU A 307 7.66 13.30 1.21
CA GLU A 307 8.03 13.13 -0.20
C GLU A 307 9.50 12.69 -0.32
N PRO A 308 9.81 11.41 0.03
CA PRO A 308 11.17 10.91 -0.13
C PRO A 308 11.54 10.91 -1.60
N ASN A 309 12.60 11.63 -1.96
CA ASN A 309 13.05 11.75 -3.34
C ASN A 309 13.78 10.49 -3.82
N ILE A 310 13.72 10.24 -5.12
CA ILE A 310 14.55 9.24 -5.81
C ILE A 310 15.81 9.95 -6.28
N THR A 311 16.98 9.46 -5.87
CA THR A 311 18.27 10.05 -6.22
C THR A 311 18.92 9.34 -7.42
N ALA A 312 19.88 9.99 -8.05
CA ALA A 312 20.68 9.36 -9.10
C ALA A 312 21.41 8.09 -8.60
N THR A 313 21.84 8.10 -7.34
CA THR A 313 22.47 6.93 -6.69
C THR A 313 21.49 5.75 -6.59
N ASP A 314 20.24 5.99 -6.19
CA ASP A 314 19.20 4.94 -6.14
C ASP A 314 18.98 4.33 -7.53
N VAL A 315 18.84 5.17 -8.56
CA VAL A 315 18.60 4.73 -9.94
C VAL A 315 19.80 3.93 -10.46
N THR A 316 21.01 4.46 -10.30
CA THR A 316 22.23 3.77 -10.73
C THR A 316 22.38 2.39 -10.06
N TYR A 317 22.14 2.31 -8.76
CA TYR A 317 22.21 1.03 -8.02
C TYR A 317 21.22 -0.01 -8.54
N ILE A 318 19.96 0.38 -8.75
CA ILE A 318 18.91 -0.53 -9.23
C ILE A 318 19.17 -0.97 -10.67
N LEU A 319 19.50 -0.03 -11.57
CA LEU A 319 19.79 -0.36 -12.97
C LEU A 319 21.06 -1.20 -13.13
N ALA A 320 22.11 -0.92 -12.33
CA ALA A 320 23.31 -1.75 -12.33
C ALA A 320 23.02 -3.18 -11.88
N ALA A 321 22.15 -3.37 -10.86
CA ALA A 321 21.72 -4.71 -10.45
C ALA A 321 20.95 -5.42 -11.57
N ALA A 322 20.01 -4.73 -12.25
CA ALA A 322 19.28 -5.29 -13.38
C ALA A 322 20.23 -5.71 -14.52
N ASN A 323 21.09 -4.80 -14.96
CA ASN A 323 22.02 -5.03 -16.08
C ASN A 323 23.05 -6.12 -15.82
N GLN A 324 23.37 -6.42 -14.55
CA GLN A 324 24.32 -7.48 -14.20
C GLN A 324 23.68 -8.83 -13.96
N MET A 325 22.41 -8.87 -13.55
CA MET A 325 21.70 -10.10 -13.20
C MET A 325 20.79 -10.62 -14.30
N PHE A 326 20.59 -9.84 -15.36
CA PHE A 326 19.75 -10.21 -16.49
C PHE A 326 20.49 -9.97 -17.81
N ASP A 327 20.35 -10.93 -18.74
CA ASP A 327 20.82 -10.83 -20.13
C ASP A 327 19.75 -10.13 -20.98
N LEU A 328 19.57 -8.83 -20.75
CA LEU A 328 18.54 -8.02 -21.40
C LEU A 328 18.88 -7.71 -22.86
N PRO A 329 17.87 -7.41 -23.71
CA PRO A 329 18.10 -7.05 -25.12
C PRO A 329 19.01 -5.81 -25.28
N GLU A 330 18.87 -4.85 -24.35
CA GLU A 330 19.67 -3.61 -24.33
C GLU A 330 20.08 -3.28 -22.90
N TYR A 331 21.19 -2.57 -22.74
CA TYR A 331 21.65 -2.05 -21.45
C TYR A 331 20.73 -0.96 -20.96
N LEU A 332 20.11 -1.14 -19.80
CA LEU A 332 19.19 -0.18 -19.21
C LEU A 332 19.91 1.05 -18.69
N THR A 333 19.36 2.23 -19.00
CA THR A 333 19.82 3.55 -18.60
C THR A 333 18.72 4.32 -17.87
N PRO A 334 19.01 5.44 -17.22
CA PRO A 334 17.97 6.29 -16.63
C PRO A 334 16.89 6.77 -17.62
N GLU A 335 17.19 6.83 -18.92
CA GLU A 335 16.24 7.21 -19.98
C GLU A 335 15.15 6.15 -20.19
N ASP A 336 15.43 4.87 -19.90
CA ASP A 336 14.50 3.74 -20.03
C ASP A 336 13.53 3.63 -18.85
N VAL A 337 13.75 4.37 -17.77
CA VAL A 337 12.86 4.40 -16.62
C VAL A 337 11.65 5.29 -16.93
N GLU A 338 10.46 4.71 -17.00
CA GLU A 338 9.25 5.48 -17.28
C GLU A 338 8.74 6.22 -16.04
N SER A 339 8.77 5.56 -14.89
CA SER A 339 8.33 6.11 -13.61
C SER A 339 9.05 5.45 -12.44
N GLY A 340 8.84 5.99 -11.25
CA GLY A 340 9.32 5.39 -10.01
C GLY A 340 8.56 5.89 -8.81
N TRP A 341 8.72 5.18 -7.71
CA TRP A 341 8.23 5.61 -6.40
C TRP A 341 9.23 5.28 -5.31
N SER A 342 9.18 6.07 -4.26
CA SER A 342 9.93 5.84 -3.04
C SER A 342 9.02 5.88 -1.83
N GLY A 343 9.29 5.01 -0.87
CA GLY A 343 8.56 4.93 0.39
C GLY A 343 9.51 4.86 1.57
N VAL A 344 9.06 5.35 2.70
CA VAL A 344 9.80 5.31 3.95
C VAL A 344 9.22 4.22 4.86
N ARG A 345 10.10 3.35 5.37
CA ARG A 345 9.75 2.28 6.32
C ARG A 345 9.99 2.78 7.74
N PRO A 346 8.98 2.80 8.61
CA PRO A 346 9.14 3.13 10.02
C PRO A 346 9.66 1.88 10.78
N LEU A 347 10.95 1.71 10.86
CA LEU A 347 11.58 0.68 11.67
C LEU A 347 11.77 1.19 13.11
N ILE A 348 11.93 0.29 14.08
CA ILE A 348 12.04 0.65 15.48
C ILE A 348 13.45 0.40 15.95
N GLN A 349 14.08 1.45 16.49
CA GLN A 349 15.40 1.43 17.11
C GLN A 349 15.26 1.74 18.60
N GLU A 350 15.88 0.92 19.43
CA GLU A 350 15.99 1.15 20.86
C GLU A 350 17.22 1.98 21.16
N GLU A 351 17.08 2.96 22.05
CA GLU A 351 18.17 3.85 22.45
C GLU A 351 19.36 3.05 23.01
N GLY A 352 20.58 3.38 22.58
CA GLY A 352 21.80 2.68 22.96
C GLY A 352 22.10 1.39 22.20
N LYS A 353 21.19 0.91 21.32
CA LYS A 353 21.43 -0.25 20.45
C LYS A 353 22.01 0.15 19.10
N SER A 354 22.77 -0.79 18.50
CA SER A 354 23.39 -0.57 17.18
C SER A 354 22.37 -0.63 16.04
N PRO A 355 22.65 -0.02 14.87
CA PRO A 355 21.79 -0.14 13.68
C PRO A 355 21.52 -1.59 13.21
N SER A 356 22.38 -2.54 13.58
CA SER A 356 22.18 -3.97 13.25
C SER A 356 21.05 -4.62 14.06
N GLU A 357 20.61 -3.99 15.15
CA GLU A 357 19.56 -4.46 16.07
C GLU A 357 18.19 -3.80 15.80
N ILE A 358 18.05 -3.07 14.69
CA ILE A 358 16.79 -2.42 14.29
C ILE A 358 15.71 -3.45 14.09
N SER A 359 14.58 -3.28 14.80
CA SER A 359 13.44 -4.19 14.74
C SER A 359 12.55 -3.93 13.52
N ARG A 360 12.15 -5.01 12.86
CA ARG A 360 11.12 -4.99 11.80
C ARG A 360 9.77 -5.54 12.29
N LYS A 361 9.66 -5.81 13.60
CA LYS A 361 8.41 -6.26 14.24
C LYS A 361 7.52 -5.05 14.53
N ASP A 362 6.23 -5.32 14.64
CA ASP A 362 5.28 -4.35 15.16
C ASP A 362 5.46 -4.20 16.68
N GLU A 363 5.36 -2.96 17.16
CA GLU A 363 5.37 -2.66 18.60
C GLU A 363 4.23 -1.70 18.95
N ILE A 364 3.68 -1.90 20.14
CA ILE A 364 2.65 -1.03 20.71
C ILE A 364 3.26 -0.34 21.92
N PHE A 365 3.34 0.99 21.87
CA PHE A 365 3.76 1.85 22.96
C PHE A 365 2.52 2.37 23.70
N GLN A 366 2.57 2.40 25.01
CA GLN A 366 1.54 3.00 25.85
C GLN A 366 2.18 4.05 26.75
N ALA A 367 1.73 5.29 26.58
CA ALA A 367 2.17 6.41 27.38
C ALA A 367 1.42 6.48 28.72
N ASP A 368 1.98 7.21 29.69
CA ASP A 368 1.31 7.50 30.97
C ASP A 368 0.03 8.31 30.79
N SER A 369 -0.04 9.14 29.75
CA SER A 369 -1.25 9.83 29.34
C SER A 369 -2.38 8.91 28.87
N GLY A 370 -2.06 7.65 28.55
CA GLY A 370 -2.98 6.69 27.96
C GLY A 370 -2.96 6.65 26.42
N LEU A 371 -2.17 7.52 25.76
CA LEU A 371 -1.96 7.45 24.32
C LEU A 371 -1.37 6.08 23.95
N LEU A 372 -2.01 5.40 23.00
CA LEU A 372 -1.50 4.17 22.41
C LEU A 372 -0.87 4.49 21.05
N SER A 373 0.39 4.14 20.84
CA SER A 373 1.06 4.28 19.54
C SER A 373 1.43 2.92 19.00
N ILE A 374 1.22 2.69 17.69
CA ILE A 374 1.63 1.46 17.01
C ILE A 374 2.54 1.80 15.84
N ALA A 375 3.70 1.14 15.77
CA ALA A 375 4.69 1.34 14.73
C ALA A 375 5.31 0.01 14.27
N GLY A 376 6.01 0.05 13.15
CA GLY A 376 6.68 -1.13 12.56
C GLY A 376 5.70 -2.06 11.85
N GLY A 377 6.13 -3.32 11.73
CA GLY A 377 5.33 -4.37 11.08
C GLY A 377 5.35 -4.32 9.55
N LYS A 378 4.57 -5.19 8.95
CA LYS A 378 4.44 -5.33 7.49
C LYS A 378 3.00 -5.14 7.05
N LEU A 379 2.82 -4.71 5.80
CA LEU A 379 1.52 -4.65 5.13
C LEU A 379 0.71 -5.94 5.29
N THR A 380 1.32 -7.10 5.11
CA THR A 380 0.67 -8.41 5.23
C THR A 380 0.02 -8.64 6.60
N GLY A 381 0.66 -8.18 7.69
CA GLY A 381 0.22 -8.41 9.07
C GLY A 381 -0.75 -7.35 9.61
N TYR A 382 -1.22 -6.42 8.80
CA TYR A 382 -2.00 -5.27 9.25
C TYR A 382 -3.22 -5.67 10.09
N ARG A 383 -3.95 -6.71 9.67
CA ARG A 383 -5.14 -7.20 10.37
C ARG A 383 -4.79 -7.70 11.78
N LYS A 384 -3.72 -8.49 11.90
CA LYS A 384 -3.26 -9.01 13.20
C LYS A 384 -2.70 -7.91 14.10
N MET A 385 -2.04 -6.91 13.54
CA MET A 385 -1.62 -5.71 14.27
C MET A 385 -2.84 -4.96 14.82
N ALA A 386 -3.87 -4.77 14.01
CA ALA A 386 -5.13 -4.16 14.42
C ALA A 386 -5.81 -4.95 15.55
N GLU A 387 -5.97 -6.26 15.39
CA GLU A 387 -6.50 -7.15 16.42
C GLU A 387 -5.78 -6.96 17.76
N LYS A 388 -4.43 -7.01 17.77
CA LYS A 388 -3.61 -6.87 18.99
C LYS A 388 -3.85 -5.56 19.74
N ILE A 389 -3.92 -4.43 19.03
CA ILE A 389 -4.09 -3.13 19.68
C ILE A 389 -5.54 -2.89 20.09
N VAL A 390 -6.52 -3.33 19.30
CA VAL A 390 -7.94 -3.21 19.65
C VAL A 390 -8.30 -4.14 20.82
N ASP A 391 -7.72 -5.35 20.93
CA ASP A 391 -7.85 -6.20 22.11
C ASP A 391 -7.43 -5.46 23.38
N ARG A 392 -6.34 -4.67 23.32
CA ARG A 392 -5.88 -3.87 24.45
C ARG A 392 -6.86 -2.75 24.79
N VAL A 393 -7.36 -2.05 23.77
CA VAL A 393 -8.37 -0.98 23.94
C VAL A 393 -9.66 -1.53 24.54
N ALA A 394 -10.22 -2.60 23.95
CA ALA A 394 -11.45 -3.23 24.44
C ALA A 394 -11.33 -3.65 25.89
N LYS A 395 -10.22 -4.31 26.26
CA LYS A 395 -9.96 -4.70 27.64
C LYS A 395 -9.89 -3.52 28.62
N GLN A 396 -9.31 -2.37 28.18
CA GLN A 396 -9.28 -1.18 29.03
C GLN A 396 -10.67 -0.58 29.19
N LEU A 397 -11.45 -0.51 28.12
CA LEU A 397 -12.82 0.02 28.15
C LEU A 397 -13.78 -0.88 28.92
N ASP A 398 -13.65 -2.21 28.84
CA ASP A 398 -14.42 -3.17 29.63
C ASP A 398 -14.22 -2.97 31.14
N LEU A 399 -13.01 -2.60 31.58
CA LEU A 399 -12.70 -2.30 32.97
C LEU A 399 -13.27 -0.94 33.44
N GLU A 400 -13.53 -0.02 32.51
CA GLU A 400 -14.00 1.35 32.76
C GLU A 400 -15.52 1.49 32.57
N SER A 401 -16.19 0.48 32.00
CA SER A 401 -17.62 0.52 31.66
C SER A 401 -18.30 -0.84 31.98
N GLU A 402 -19.64 -0.83 31.99
CA GLU A 402 -20.45 -2.07 32.12
C GLU A 402 -20.64 -2.80 30.76
N TYR A 403 -20.02 -2.33 29.68
CA TYR A 403 -20.14 -2.92 28.36
C TYR A 403 -19.03 -3.93 28.10
N GLU A 404 -19.40 -5.06 27.52
CA GLU A 404 -18.47 -6.06 26.99
C GLU A 404 -18.43 -5.94 25.46
N PHE A 405 -17.25 -5.64 24.90
CA PHE A 405 -17.07 -5.53 23.46
C PHE A 405 -16.86 -6.91 22.82
N LEU A 406 -17.30 -7.05 21.57
CA LEU A 406 -17.16 -8.30 20.84
C LEU A 406 -15.69 -8.66 20.59
N PRO A 407 -15.34 -9.96 20.47
CA PRO A 407 -14.03 -10.36 19.98
C PRO A 407 -13.86 -9.96 18.51
N THR A 408 -12.61 -9.98 18.01
CA THR A 408 -12.33 -9.66 16.60
C THR A 408 -13.18 -10.48 15.63
N GLN A 409 -13.72 -9.80 14.59
CA GLN A 409 -14.51 -10.41 13.52
C GLN A 409 -13.74 -10.41 12.19
N THR A 410 -12.60 -9.70 12.10
CA THR A 410 -11.94 -9.35 10.83
C THR A 410 -11.30 -10.52 10.11
N LYS A 411 -11.16 -11.68 10.76
CA LYS A 411 -10.63 -12.88 10.12
C LYS A 411 -11.53 -13.38 8.98
N ASP A 412 -12.84 -13.35 9.20
CA ASP A 412 -13.85 -13.89 8.28
C ASP A 412 -14.71 -12.78 7.64
N LEU A 413 -14.29 -11.52 7.81
CA LEU A 413 -15.01 -10.35 7.32
C LEU A 413 -14.56 -10.01 5.90
N THR A 414 -15.43 -10.20 4.93
CA THR A 414 -15.21 -9.80 3.54
C THR A 414 -15.05 -8.29 3.43
N LEU A 415 -13.98 -7.86 2.76
CA LEU A 415 -13.72 -6.45 2.49
C LEU A 415 -14.61 -5.92 1.36
N SER A 416 -14.68 -4.59 1.22
CA SER A 416 -15.35 -3.97 0.08
C SER A 416 -14.76 -4.50 -1.24
N GLY A 417 -15.59 -4.78 -2.24
CA GLY A 417 -15.18 -5.41 -3.49
C GLY A 417 -14.83 -6.90 -3.40
N GLY A 418 -14.77 -7.46 -2.21
CA GLY A 418 -14.44 -8.88 -1.98
C GLY A 418 -15.65 -9.83 -1.95
N ASP A 419 -16.86 -9.33 -2.15
CA ASP A 419 -18.09 -10.14 -2.10
C ASP A 419 -18.25 -11.00 -3.37
N VAL A 420 -17.41 -12.04 -3.44
CA VAL A 420 -17.30 -12.98 -4.56
C VAL A 420 -17.36 -14.44 -4.09
N GLY A 421 -17.69 -14.68 -2.81
CA GLY A 421 -17.68 -16.00 -2.20
C GLY A 421 -16.31 -16.49 -1.72
N GLY A 422 -15.33 -15.57 -1.61
CA GLY A 422 -13.95 -15.85 -1.21
C GLY A 422 -13.02 -16.24 -2.34
N GLY A 423 -11.74 -16.38 -2.03
CA GLY A 423 -10.69 -16.60 -3.03
C GLY A 423 -10.89 -17.84 -3.91
N LYS A 424 -11.63 -18.85 -3.44
CA LYS A 424 -11.95 -20.06 -4.23
C LYS A 424 -12.80 -19.76 -5.46
N TYR A 425 -13.70 -18.80 -5.36
CA TYR A 425 -14.66 -18.48 -6.42
C TYR A 425 -14.25 -17.25 -7.24
N TRP A 426 -13.08 -16.69 -6.94
CA TRP A 426 -12.60 -15.47 -7.59
C TRP A 426 -12.53 -15.58 -9.13
N MET A 427 -11.97 -16.68 -9.66
CA MET A 427 -11.83 -16.83 -11.11
C MET A 427 -13.18 -16.98 -11.82
N GLU A 428 -14.12 -17.72 -11.23
CA GLU A 428 -15.48 -17.84 -11.77
C GLU A 428 -16.19 -16.48 -11.81
N PHE A 429 -16.09 -15.70 -10.72
CA PHE A 429 -16.61 -14.36 -10.65
C PHE A 429 -15.91 -13.44 -11.68
N PHE A 430 -14.59 -13.48 -11.75
CA PHE A 430 -13.80 -12.68 -12.68
C PHE A 430 -14.22 -12.89 -14.13
N ASP A 431 -14.27 -14.14 -14.60
CA ASP A 431 -14.65 -14.48 -15.98
C ASP A 431 -16.07 -14.03 -16.31
N LYS A 432 -16.99 -14.17 -15.34
CA LYS A 432 -18.38 -13.72 -15.49
C LYS A 432 -18.48 -12.21 -15.65
N GLU A 433 -17.84 -11.43 -14.78
CA GLU A 433 -17.94 -9.96 -14.82
C GLU A 433 -17.14 -9.37 -15.99
N VAL A 434 -16.05 -10.00 -16.43
CA VAL A 434 -15.36 -9.64 -17.67
C VAL A 434 -16.27 -9.85 -18.88
N HIS A 435 -16.97 -10.99 -18.95
CA HIS A 435 -17.97 -11.24 -20.01
C HIS A 435 -19.11 -10.21 -19.99
N GLU A 436 -19.60 -9.88 -18.81
CA GLU A 436 -20.62 -8.83 -18.62
C GLU A 436 -20.15 -7.47 -19.18
N GLY A 437 -18.92 -7.06 -18.85
CA GLY A 437 -18.31 -5.82 -19.34
C GLY A 437 -18.19 -5.78 -20.87
N ILE A 438 -17.83 -6.90 -21.51
CA ILE A 438 -17.71 -7.01 -22.96
C ILE A 438 -19.08 -6.94 -23.63
N VAL A 439 -20.05 -7.73 -23.17
CA VAL A 439 -21.33 -7.92 -23.86
C VAL A 439 -22.29 -6.74 -23.64
N ASN A 440 -22.41 -6.27 -22.41
CA ASN A 440 -23.43 -5.30 -22.04
C ASN A 440 -22.92 -3.86 -21.98
N TYR A 441 -21.58 -3.67 -21.88
CA TYR A 441 -20.99 -2.33 -21.78
C TYR A 441 -20.00 -2.00 -22.89
N ASP A 442 -19.85 -2.89 -23.90
CA ASP A 442 -19.01 -2.66 -25.08
C ASP A 442 -17.56 -2.30 -24.71
N LEU A 443 -16.99 -3.07 -23.78
CA LEU A 443 -15.60 -2.98 -23.39
C LEU A 443 -14.76 -3.97 -24.19
N ASP A 444 -13.51 -3.63 -24.49
CA ASP A 444 -12.55 -4.65 -24.87
C ASP A 444 -12.19 -5.53 -23.67
N ARG A 445 -11.61 -6.72 -23.95
CA ARG A 445 -11.28 -7.71 -22.91
C ARG A 445 -10.30 -7.15 -21.89
N ASN A 446 -9.26 -6.45 -22.33
CA ASN A 446 -8.19 -5.94 -21.46
C ASN A 446 -8.74 -4.87 -20.47
N ASP A 447 -9.61 -4.00 -20.96
CA ASP A 447 -10.24 -2.99 -20.14
C ASP A 447 -11.25 -3.59 -19.14
N ALA A 448 -12.04 -4.57 -19.58
CA ALA A 448 -12.94 -5.30 -18.68
C ALA A 448 -12.15 -6.05 -17.58
N GLU A 449 -11.08 -6.77 -17.94
CA GLU A 449 -10.19 -7.46 -16.98
C GLU A 449 -9.58 -6.50 -15.96
N LYS A 450 -9.09 -5.34 -16.40
CA LYS A 450 -8.55 -4.30 -15.50
C LYS A 450 -9.58 -3.76 -14.52
N LEU A 451 -10.80 -3.50 -14.97
CA LEU A 451 -11.87 -3.02 -14.11
C LEU A 451 -12.30 -4.07 -13.08
N VAL A 452 -12.54 -5.31 -13.52
CA VAL A 452 -12.89 -6.41 -12.60
C VAL A 452 -11.79 -6.65 -11.58
N GLN A 453 -10.52 -6.69 -12.01
CA GLN A 453 -9.38 -6.87 -11.11
C GLN A 453 -9.26 -5.74 -10.10
N ARG A 454 -9.56 -4.50 -10.47
CA ARG A 454 -9.43 -3.33 -9.59
C ARG A 454 -10.56 -3.21 -8.58
N PHE A 455 -11.80 -3.46 -9.00
CA PHE A 455 -13.00 -3.15 -8.22
C PHE A 455 -13.69 -4.39 -7.62
N GLY A 456 -13.34 -5.60 -8.07
CA GLY A 456 -14.00 -6.82 -7.61
C GLY A 456 -15.51 -6.75 -7.80
N SER A 457 -16.29 -7.09 -6.76
CA SER A 457 -17.76 -7.01 -6.82
C SER A 457 -18.31 -5.59 -6.97
N ASN A 458 -17.48 -4.56 -6.70
CA ASN A 458 -17.88 -3.15 -6.90
C ASN A 458 -17.84 -2.75 -8.38
N VAL A 459 -17.29 -3.57 -9.28
CA VAL A 459 -17.16 -3.27 -10.71
C VAL A 459 -18.49 -2.93 -11.39
N ARG A 460 -19.59 -3.51 -10.90
CA ARG A 460 -20.93 -3.24 -11.43
C ARG A 460 -21.33 -1.79 -11.29
N ALA A 461 -21.01 -1.16 -10.15
CA ALA A 461 -21.26 0.27 -9.96
C ALA A 461 -20.40 1.15 -10.90
N VAL A 462 -19.21 0.68 -11.27
CA VAL A 462 -18.39 1.35 -12.29
C VAL A 462 -18.98 1.15 -13.69
N TYR A 463 -19.48 -0.04 -14.02
CA TYR A 463 -20.13 -0.33 -15.30
C TYR A 463 -21.37 0.54 -15.53
N GLU A 464 -22.19 0.74 -14.49
CA GLU A 464 -23.40 1.59 -14.57
C GLU A 464 -23.07 3.06 -14.91
N LEU A 465 -21.88 3.53 -14.61
CA LEU A 465 -21.42 4.87 -14.98
C LEU A 465 -20.96 4.99 -16.43
N LEU A 466 -20.52 3.90 -17.08
CA LEU A 466 -19.99 3.93 -18.45
C LEU A 466 -20.91 4.55 -19.52
N PRO A 467 -22.23 4.34 -19.52
CA PRO A 467 -23.15 4.95 -20.51
C PRO A 467 -23.25 6.47 -20.43
N GLU A 468 -23.01 7.06 -19.26
CA GLU A 468 -23.20 8.50 -19.03
C GLU A 468 -22.11 9.37 -19.66
N THR A 469 -20.98 8.78 -20.08
CA THR A 469 -19.78 9.49 -20.55
C THR A 469 -20.02 10.30 -21.85
N LYS A 470 -21.00 9.93 -22.65
CA LYS A 470 -21.21 10.48 -24.02
C LYS A 470 -21.46 11.99 -24.06
N THR A 471 -21.63 12.67 -22.91
CA THR A 471 -22.09 14.07 -22.89
C THR A 471 -21.33 15.02 -21.96
N LYS A 472 -20.43 14.57 -21.06
CA LYS A 472 -20.05 15.41 -19.91
C LYS A 472 -18.57 15.74 -19.72
N ALA A 473 -17.62 15.04 -20.34
CA ALA A 473 -16.19 15.33 -20.13
C ALA A 473 -15.32 15.02 -21.35
N ARG A 474 -14.17 15.72 -21.47
CA ARG A 474 -13.11 15.38 -22.44
C ARG A 474 -12.23 14.21 -21.94
N LEU A 475 -12.77 13.35 -21.08
CA LEU A 475 -12.12 12.17 -20.55
C LEU A 475 -12.48 10.93 -21.35
N PRO A 476 -11.54 9.98 -21.52
CA PRO A 476 -11.89 8.64 -21.97
C PRO A 476 -12.96 8.03 -21.07
N ARG A 477 -13.80 7.19 -21.65
CA ARG A 477 -14.99 6.63 -21.01
C ARG A 477 -14.69 5.93 -19.69
N ILE A 478 -13.62 5.13 -19.66
CA ILE A 478 -13.21 4.36 -18.47
C ILE A 478 -12.69 5.29 -17.39
N ASP A 479 -11.82 6.25 -17.75
CA ASP A 479 -11.28 7.21 -16.80
C ASP A 479 -12.39 8.05 -16.17
N TRP A 480 -13.38 8.45 -16.97
CA TRP A 480 -14.53 9.19 -16.46
C TRP A 480 -15.34 8.34 -15.46
N ALA A 481 -15.64 7.08 -15.80
CA ALA A 481 -16.39 6.18 -14.91
C ALA A 481 -15.62 5.90 -13.60
N MET A 482 -14.31 5.61 -13.69
CA MET A 482 -13.48 5.38 -12.51
C MET A 482 -13.35 6.64 -11.64
N LEU A 483 -13.19 7.84 -12.24
CA LEU A 483 -13.13 9.10 -11.50
C LEU A 483 -14.43 9.37 -10.76
N ASN A 484 -15.59 9.23 -11.44
CA ASN A 484 -16.88 9.44 -10.81
C ASN A 484 -17.19 8.43 -9.71
N TYR A 485 -16.80 7.16 -9.91
CA TYR A 485 -16.87 6.18 -8.84
C TYR A 485 -16.01 6.60 -7.64
N GLY A 486 -14.79 7.09 -7.88
CA GLY A 486 -13.89 7.59 -6.84
C GLY A 486 -14.46 8.78 -6.07
N LEU A 487 -15.08 9.74 -6.76
CA LEU A 487 -15.73 10.90 -6.15
C LEU A 487 -16.94 10.50 -5.27
N GLN A 488 -17.70 9.50 -5.69
CA GLN A 488 -18.92 9.05 -5.00
C GLN A 488 -18.67 8.02 -3.89
N ASN A 489 -17.60 7.20 -4.03
CA ASN A 489 -17.41 6.00 -3.21
C ASN A 489 -16.02 5.84 -2.61
N GLU A 490 -15.10 6.82 -2.78
CA GLU A 490 -13.70 6.69 -2.34
C GLU A 490 -13.09 8.00 -1.83
N MET A 491 -13.90 9.00 -1.46
CA MET A 491 -13.46 10.30 -0.92
C MET A 491 -12.29 10.91 -1.72
N VAL A 492 -12.41 10.97 -3.03
CA VAL A 492 -11.43 11.66 -3.89
C VAL A 492 -11.65 13.15 -3.76
N GLU A 493 -10.71 13.86 -3.13
CA GLU A 493 -10.77 15.30 -2.91
C GLU A 493 -9.83 16.08 -3.84
N HIS A 494 -8.63 15.51 -4.11
CA HIS A 494 -7.64 16.10 -5.01
C HIS A 494 -7.45 15.25 -6.28
N PRO A 495 -7.11 15.85 -7.42
CA PRO A 495 -6.83 15.10 -8.65
C PRO A 495 -5.73 14.04 -8.49
N ILE A 496 -4.75 14.32 -7.63
CA ILE A 496 -3.66 13.39 -7.33
C ILE A 496 -4.14 12.10 -6.66
N ASP A 497 -5.25 12.14 -5.91
CA ASP A 497 -5.84 10.97 -5.28
C ASP A 497 -6.27 9.96 -6.33
N TYR A 498 -6.96 10.44 -7.38
CA TYR A 498 -7.37 9.62 -8.50
C TYR A 498 -6.17 9.15 -9.33
N LEU A 499 -5.35 10.08 -9.82
CA LEU A 499 -4.27 9.80 -10.77
C LEU A 499 -3.19 8.86 -10.22
N LEU A 500 -2.94 8.89 -8.92
CA LEU A 500 -1.91 8.08 -8.27
C LEU A 500 -2.48 6.86 -7.52
N ARG A 501 -3.47 7.06 -6.63
CA ARG A 501 -3.89 6.01 -5.68
C ARG A 501 -5.16 5.26 -6.08
N ARG A 502 -6.10 5.89 -6.81
CA ARG A 502 -7.31 5.18 -7.29
C ARG A 502 -7.08 4.46 -8.60
N SER A 503 -6.32 5.08 -9.53
CA SER A 503 -6.06 4.51 -10.86
C SER A 503 -4.70 3.85 -11.03
N SER A 504 -3.70 4.17 -10.19
CA SER A 504 -2.28 3.75 -10.33
C SER A 504 -1.62 4.17 -11.65
N GLN A 505 -2.25 5.02 -12.45
CA GLN A 505 -1.77 5.37 -13.79
C GLN A 505 -0.46 6.16 -13.77
N MET A 506 -0.24 6.99 -12.73
CA MET A 506 1.02 7.73 -12.58
C MET A 506 2.23 6.81 -12.43
N LEU A 507 2.03 5.58 -11.97
CA LEU A 507 3.11 4.60 -11.78
C LEU A 507 3.24 3.65 -12.97
N PHE A 508 2.13 3.11 -13.49
CA PHE A 508 2.16 2.02 -14.48
C PHE A 508 1.69 2.42 -15.87
N ASN A 509 1.19 3.64 -16.06
CA ASN A 509 0.81 4.17 -17.37
C ASN A 509 0.96 5.69 -17.41
N ILE A 510 2.18 6.16 -17.16
CA ILE A 510 2.48 7.60 -17.02
C ILE A 510 2.19 8.41 -18.30
N ALA A 511 2.32 7.79 -19.48
CA ALA A 511 2.00 8.43 -20.75
C ALA A 511 0.49 8.74 -20.86
N HIS A 512 -0.36 7.77 -20.53
CA HIS A 512 -1.81 7.96 -20.48
C HIS A 512 -2.19 8.98 -19.41
N MET A 513 -1.62 8.88 -18.20
CA MET A 513 -1.85 9.84 -17.12
C MET A 513 -1.54 11.28 -17.57
N LYS A 514 -0.41 11.51 -18.28
CA LYS A 514 -0.08 12.83 -18.84
C LYS A 514 -1.14 13.35 -19.81
N SER A 515 -1.80 12.48 -20.57
CA SER A 515 -2.86 12.86 -21.51
C SER A 515 -4.18 13.24 -20.83
N ILE A 516 -4.50 12.62 -19.68
CA ILE A 516 -5.78 12.82 -18.97
C ILE A 516 -5.70 13.81 -17.80
N LYS A 517 -4.50 14.21 -17.33
CA LYS A 517 -4.36 15.03 -16.12
C LYS A 517 -5.15 16.33 -16.19
N THR A 518 -5.05 17.08 -17.29
CA THR A 518 -5.78 18.34 -17.47
C THR A 518 -7.29 18.12 -17.55
N PRO A 519 -7.81 17.18 -18.35
CA PRO A 519 -9.23 16.80 -18.31
C PRO A 519 -9.74 16.40 -16.91
N VAL A 520 -8.95 15.67 -16.10
CA VAL A 520 -9.32 15.31 -14.72
C VAL A 520 -9.44 16.55 -13.85
N ILE A 521 -8.41 17.43 -13.88
CA ILE A 521 -8.41 18.69 -13.11
C ILE A 521 -9.60 19.58 -13.50
N ASP A 522 -9.83 19.74 -14.81
CA ASP A 522 -10.96 20.55 -15.32
C ASP A 522 -12.32 19.99 -14.90
N TYR A 523 -12.46 18.66 -14.87
CA TYR A 523 -13.67 18.00 -14.42
C TYR A 523 -13.90 18.20 -12.93
N MET A 524 -12.87 17.96 -12.09
CA MET A 524 -12.96 18.12 -10.64
C MET A 524 -13.15 19.59 -10.24
N SER A 525 -12.51 20.53 -10.95
CA SER A 525 -12.73 21.97 -10.74
C SER A 525 -14.20 22.37 -10.88
N LYS A 526 -14.90 21.80 -11.87
CA LYS A 526 -16.34 22.01 -12.05
C LYS A 526 -17.20 21.26 -11.03
N PHE A 527 -16.76 20.09 -10.63
CA PHE A 527 -17.47 19.24 -9.67
C PHE A 527 -17.49 19.86 -8.28
N TYR A 528 -16.34 20.44 -7.85
CA TYR A 528 -16.16 21.08 -6.55
C TYR A 528 -16.33 22.61 -6.56
N ASP A 529 -16.67 23.20 -7.72
CA ASP A 529 -16.79 24.66 -7.90
C ASP A 529 -15.55 25.44 -7.42
N TRP A 530 -14.35 24.96 -7.83
CA TRP A 530 -13.09 25.61 -7.46
C TRP A 530 -12.92 26.95 -8.15
N ASP A 531 -12.39 27.93 -7.42
CA ASP A 531 -11.85 29.14 -8.02
C ASP A 531 -10.54 28.88 -8.78
N GLU A 532 -10.06 29.89 -9.51
CA GLU A 532 -8.84 29.74 -10.33
C GLU A 532 -7.59 29.50 -9.46
N ASP A 533 -7.50 30.05 -8.25
CA ASP A 533 -6.37 29.87 -7.34
C ASP A 533 -6.33 28.42 -6.83
N THR A 534 -7.44 27.88 -6.40
CA THR A 534 -7.57 26.47 -5.99
C THR A 534 -7.24 25.53 -7.15
N LYS A 535 -7.78 25.80 -8.34
CA LYS A 535 -7.48 25.00 -9.54
C LYS A 535 -5.99 25.02 -9.88
N GLN A 536 -5.34 26.19 -9.76
CA GLN A 536 -3.90 26.32 -9.98
C GLN A 536 -3.11 25.52 -8.93
N GLN A 537 -3.48 25.61 -7.65
CA GLN A 537 -2.86 24.83 -6.58
C GLN A 537 -2.95 23.32 -6.84
N MET A 538 -4.12 22.81 -7.25
CA MET A 538 -4.31 21.40 -7.60
C MET A 538 -3.48 20.99 -8.82
N THR A 539 -3.34 21.89 -9.79
CA THR A 539 -2.50 21.67 -10.99
C THR A 539 -1.03 21.57 -10.59
N ASP A 540 -0.55 22.44 -9.72
CA ASP A 540 0.82 22.46 -9.25
C ASP A 540 1.16 21.22 -8.42
N GLU A 541 0.24 20.76 -7.56
CA GLU A 541 0.38 19.51 -6.80
C GLU A 541 0.57 18.31 -7.74
N VAL A 542 -0.27 18.18 -8.76
CA VAL A 542 -0.16 17.09 -9.75
C VAL A 542 1.16 17.18 -10.53
N ASN A 543 1.56 18.38 -10.97
CA ASN A 543 2.79 18.57 -11.72
C ASN A 543 4.03 18.25 -10.88
N GLN A 544 4.08 18.71 -9.64
CA GLN A 544 5.16 18.40 -8.70
C GLN A 544 5.29 16.88 -8.50
N LYS A 545 4.17 16.20 -8.29
CA LYS A 545 4.17 14.75 -8.08
C LYS A 545 4.57 13.99 -9.35
N LEU A 546 4.13 14.46 -10.52
CA LEU A 546 4.53 13.93 -11.81
C LEU A 546 6.03 14.05 -12.03
N ASP A 547 6.62 15.21 -11.77
CA ASP A 547 8.07 15.46 -11.95
C ASP A 547 8.91 14.53 -11.08
N LEU A 548 8.44 14.22 -9.85
CA LEU A 548 9.06 13.22 -8.96
C LEU A 548 8.92 11.80 -9.51
N SER A 549 7.73 11.42 -9.94
CA SER A 549 7.44 10.07 -10.44
C SER A 549 8.13 9.78 -11.78
N ASP A 550 8.24 10.76 -12.67
CA ASP A 550 8.94 10.71 -13.97
C ASP A 550 10.47 10.79 -13.83
N LEU A 551 10.99 10.96 -12.62
CA LEU A 551 12.43 11.12 -12.36
C LEU A 551 13.07 12.25 -13.15
N LYS A 552 12.35 13.32 -13.43
CA LYS A 552 12.75 14.40 -14.33
C LYS A 552 14.13 15.00 -13.98
N GLN A 553 14.40 15.18 -12.69
CA GLN A 553 15.69 15.71 -12.24
C GLN A 553 16.85 14.74 -12.47
N VAL A 554 16.64 13.44 -12.19
CA VAL A 554 17.66 12.39 -12.37
C VAL A 554 17.98 12.21 -13.85
N LYS A 555 16.96 12.16 -14.70
CA LYS A 555 17.13 12.08 -16.17
C LYS A 555 17.90 13.28 -16.72
N LYS A 556 17.60 14.48 -16.24
CA LYS A 556 18.33 15.69 -16.61
C LYS A 556 19.81 15.60 -16.23
N GLN A 557 20.13 15.21 -14.99
CA GLN A 557 21.52 15.03 -14.54
C GLN A 557 22.28 14.01 -15.39
N TYR A 558 21.63 12.90 -15.75
CA TYR A 558 22.22 11.89 -16.63
C TYR A 558 22.50 12.42 -18.04
N LEU A 559 21.56 13.15 -18.63
CA LEU A 559 21.72 13.75 -19.97
C LEU A 559 22.83 14.82 -20.00
N ASP A 560 22.94 15.60 -18.93
CA ASP A 560 24.00 16.61 -18.82
C ASP A 560 25.38 15.91 -18.68
N TYR A 561 25.51 14.88 -17.86
CA TYR A 561 26.70 14.03 -17.78
C TYR A 561 27.10 13.44 -19.15
N LYS A 562 26.13 12.89 -19.91
CA LYS A 562 26.32 12.27 -21.23
C LYS A 562 26.79 13.26 -22.29
N LYS A 563 26.51 14.57 -22.15
CA LYS A 563 26.97 15.61 -23.06
C LYS A 563 28.40 16.07 -22.77
N GLU A 564 28.85 15.93 -21.52
CA GLU A 564 30.17 16.34 -21.06
C GLU A 564 31.24 15.25 -21.28
N HIS A 565 30.82 14.00 -21.50
CA HIS A 565 31.67 12.81 -21.69
C HIS A 565 31.29 12.03 -22.96
#